data_cd35af0c53655129338d773348527373
#
_entry.id   cd35af0c53655129338d773348527373
#
_cell.length_a   1.000
_cell.length_b   1.000
_cell.length_c   1.000
_cell.angle_alpha   90.00
_cell.angle_beta   90.00
_cell.angle_gamma   90.00
#
_symmetry.space_group_name_H-M   'P 1'
#
loop_
_entity.id
_entity.type
_entity.pdbx_description
1 polymer ?
#
loop_
_entity_poly.entity_id
_entity_poly.type
_entity_poly.pdbx_seq_one_letter_code
_entity_poly.pdbx_strand_id
1 'polypeptide(L)'
;MRFDSNGYSADYVSAFEYSTNGLPIILAARDGALSEALDEHIERVLAEHNSDKVNIACHSLGTAVCGHYLNDQQRAAKVNAYVALDGAGGTGPDTTCPGEEGWRAPCLGIFVDPERTIGPNNVHLPDETHVQAATSAASFAAQFEFFTGEEPTTTDIVVEEGEVAISGRAVYFPANEGANGSTLRVWEIDSDTGERLANEPLDSFAIDATGEWGPVDLVTGAHYEFELQRPGRATHHFYRQPFLRASELVRFNTSAAGSEIETNTNSGPEHAALVISRDLEWYVDNGEQTDILEISTVSPLQGDQPAFNLITPEMGNGNIGIHVHDDVATPRETTGALLAYFHAQIFQTGADVFMPGDPDPDGYISIVSSPRGDTERKQQLNVPNWASSEHRISLTFNDFVQD
;
A
#
# COMPACT_ATOMS: atom_id res chain seq x y z
N MET A 1 -5.38 4.74 -10.73
CA MET A 1 -6.75 4.28 -11.11
C MET A 1 -7.75 5.43 -11.26
N ARG A 2 -8.01 6.34 -10.27
CA ARG A 2 -9.00 7.43 -10.43
C ARG A 2 -8.60 8.45 -11.51
N PHE A 3 -7.33 8.85 -11.59
CA PHE A 3 -6.83 9.69 -12.69
C PHE A 3 -7.03 9.03 -14.05
N ASP A 4 -6.73 7.75 -14.15
CA ASP A 4 -6.90 6.98 -15.36
C ASP A 4 -8.40 6.81 -15.75
N SER A 5 -9.31 6.66 -14.76
CA SER A 5 -10.77 6.71 -15.01
C SER A 5 -11.26 8.06 -15.56
N ASN A 6 -10.43 9.10 -15.51
CA ASN A 6 -10.69 10.43 -16.04
C ASN A 6 -9.79 10.80 -17.23
N GLY A 7 -9.19 9.80 -17.89
CA GLY A 7 -8.44 9.97 -19.14
C GLY A 7 -6.94 10.24 -19.01
N TYR A 8 -6.40 10.14 -17.78
CA TYR A 8 -4.95 10.17 -17.54
C TYR A 8 -4.43 8.76 -17.43
N SER A 9 -3.83 8.22 -18.48
CA SER A 9 -3.25 6.88 -18.53
C SER A 9 -2.24 6.64 -17.39
N ALA A 10 -2.08 5.38 -16.99
CA ALA A 10 -1.22 4.99 -15.86
C ALA A 10 0.22 5.46 -16.02
N ASP A 11 0.75 5.52 -17.25
CA ASP A 11 2.10 6.00 -17.56
C ASP A 11 2.34 7.49 -17.28
N TYR A 12 1.29 8.30 -17.10
CA TYR A 12 1.40 9.68 -16.66
C TYR A 12 1.54 9.84 -15.14
N VAL A 13 1.51 8.76 -14.38
CA VAL A 13 1.61 8.78 -12.92
C VAL A 13 2.86 8.03 -12.47
N SER A 14 3.83 8.76 -11.95
CA SER A 14 5.10 8.20 -11.49
C SER A 14 5.29 8.41 -9.98
N ALA A 15 5.94 7.47 -9.30
CA ALA A 15 6.27 7.56 -7.88
C ALA A 15 7.76 7.75 -7.66
N PHE A 16 8.12 8.74 -6.83
CA PHE A 16 9.50 8.92 -6.39
C PHE A 16 9.83 7.96 -5.25
N GLU A 17 10.76 7.06 -5.48
CA GLU A 17 11.18 6.03 -4.54
C GLU A 17 12.42 6.45 -3.76
N TYR A 18 12.37 6.30 -2.43
CA TYR A 18 13.51 6.51 -1.55
C TYR A 18 13.45 5.58 -0.34
N SER A 19 14.59 5.35 0.32
CA SER A 19 14.64 4.54 1.54
C SER A 19 13.84 5.21 2.66
N THR A 20 12.98 4.43 3.31
CA THR A 20 12.22 4.87 4.50
C THR A 20 12.78 4.26 5.79
N ASN A 21 14.05 3.87 5.78
CA ASN A 21 14.70 3.15 6.87
C ASN A 21 15.07 4.08 8.04
N GLY A 22 14.25 4.04 9.08
CA GLY A 22 14.53 4.59 10.40
C GLY A 22 14.60 6.11 10.52
N LEU A 23 15.13 6.58 11.67
CA LEU A 23 15.27 8.01 11.98
C LEU A 23 16.07 8.83 10.94
N PRO A 24 17.13 8.31 10.29
CA PRO A 24 17.88 9.06 9.28
C PRO A 24 17.03 9.63 8.15
N ILE A 25 15.96 8.93 7.73
CA ILE A 25 15.10 9.41 6.64
C ILE A 25 14.26 10.64 7.06
N ILE A 26 13.80 10.68 8.32
CA ILE A 26 13.05 11.84 8.84
C ILE A 26 13.91 13.09 8.79
N LEU A 27 15.21 12.95 9.11
CA LEU A 27 16.18 14.05 9.03
C LEU A 27 16.45 14.43 7.57
N ALA A 28 16.73 13.44 6.71
CA ALA A 28 17.00 13.67 5.28
C ALA A 28 15.80 14.32 4.55
N ALA A 29 14.57 13.95 4.89
CA ALA A 29 13.37 14.58 4.35
C ALA A 29 13.23 16.05 4.80
N ARG A 30 13.71 16.37 6.01
CA ARG A 30 13.58 17.71 6.61
C ARG A 30 14.73 18.64 6.33
N ASP A 31 15.89 18.15 5.92
CA ASP A 31 17.08 18.95 5.62
C ASP A 31 17.35 19.12 4.12
N GLY A 32 16.51 18.53 3.27
CA GLY A 32 16.58 18.65 1.82
C GLY A 32 17.57 17.70 1.15
N ALA A 33 18.10 16.70 1.86
CA ALA A 33 19.06 15.74 1.31
C ALA A 33 18.48 14.87 0.16
N LEU A 34 17.15 14.77 0.06
CA LEU A 34 16.47 14.04 -1.01
C LEU A 34 16.17 14.90 -2.26
N SER A 35 16.44 16.20 -2.22
CA SER A 35 16.04 17.11 -3.30
C SER A 35 16.77 16.87 -4.61
N GLU A 36 18.02 16.40 -4.59
CA GLU A 36 18.78 16.08 -5.81
C GLU A 36 18.21 14.82 -6.48
N ALA A 37 17.96 13.74 -5.72
CA ALA A 37 17.38 12.52 -6.24
C ALA A 37 15.94 12.73 -6.77
N LEU A 38 15.15 13.59 -6.10
CA LEU A 38 13.83 13.98 -6.62
C LEU A 38 13.94 14.78 -7.91
N ASP A 39 14.96 15.66 -8.03
CA ASP A 39 15.21 16.43 -9.25
C ASP A 39 15.55 15.53 -10.44
N GLU A 40 16.44 14.56 -10.24
CA GLU A 40 16.79 13.55 -11.24
C GLU A 40 15.56 12.74 -11.69
N HIS A 41 14.69 12.36 -10.74
CA HIS A 41 13.44 11.66 -11.05
C HIS A 41 12.50 12.54 -11.89
N ILE A 42 12.31 13.81 -11.51
CA ILE A 42 11.47 14.75 -12.27
C ILE A 42 12.04 15.01 -13.67
N GLU A 43 13.36 15.18 -13.82
CA GLU A 43 13.97 15.36 -15.14
C GLU A 43 13.77 14.16 -16.05
N ARG A 44 13.84 12.95 -15.51
CA ARG A 44 13.54 11.72 -16.26
C ARG A 44 12.09 11.71 -16.75
N VAL A 45 11.11 11.96 -15.86
CA VAL A 45 9.68 12.01 -16.21
C VAL A 45 9.40 13.09 -17.28
N LEU A 46 9.99 14.29 -17.14
CA LEU A 46 9.85 15.35 -18.13
C LEU A 46 10.39 14.94 -19.51
N ALA A 47 11.53 14.24 -19.53
CA ALA A 47 12.14 13.75 -20.77
C ALA A 47 11.31 12.63 -21.41
N GLU A 48 10.80 11.69 -20.64
CA GLU A 48 9.94 10.58 -21.11
C GLU A 48 8.67 11.09 -21.78
N HIS A 49 8.03 12.12 -21.20
CA HIS A 49 6.77 12.68 -21.69
C HIS A 49 6.92 13.93 -22.57
N ASN A 50 8.17 14.32 -22.88
CA ASN A 50 8.46 15.55 -23.64
C ASN A 50 7.68 16.76 -23.10
N SER A 51 7.71 16.93 -21.78
CA SER A 51 7.00 17.99 -21.04
C SER A 51 8.00 18.95 -20.39
N ASP A 52 7.58 20.19 -20.17
CA ASP A 52 8.39 21.20 -19.48
C ASP A 52 8.13 21.25 -17.98
N LYS A 53 6.99 20.71 -17.52
CA LYS A 53 6.57 20.76 -16.11
C LYS A 53 5.79 19.52 -15.70
N VAL A 54 5.89 19.19 -14.39
CA VAL A 54 5.09 18.18 -13.71
C VAL A 54 4.14 18.81 -12.70
N ASN A 55 3.08 18.10 -12.36
CA ASN A 55 2.31 18.30 -11.13
C ASN A 55 2.88 17.37 -10.06
N ILE A 56 3.01 17.81 -8.82
CA ILE A 56 3.49 16.98 -7.71
C ILE A 56 2.46 16.90 -6.60
N ALA A 57 2.19 15.68 -6.11
CA ALA A 57 1.40 15.42 -4.92
C ALA A 57 2.27 14.70 -3.88
N CYS A 58 2.32 15.21 -2.66
CA CYS A 58 3.20 14.70 -1.62
C CYS A 58 2.40 14.49 -0.35
N HIS A 59 2.54 13.28 0.24
CA HIS A 59 1.79 12.89 1.43
C HIS A 59 2.70 12.83 2.66
N SER A 60 2.18 13.23 3.81
CA SER A 60 2.84 13.06 5.11
C SER A 60 4.29 13.58 5.11
N LEU A 61 5.28 12.74 5.42
CA LEU A 61 6.71 13.08 5.39
C LEU A 61 7.17 13.55 4.00
N GLY A 62 6.56 13.03 2.93
CA GLY A 62 6.84 13.46 1.56
C GLY A 62 6.59 14.96 1.33
N THR A 63 5.69 15.59 2.09
CA THR A 63 5.45 17.04 2.00
C THR A 63 6.66 17.86 2.45
N ALA A 64 7.46 17.35 3.39
CA ALA A 64 8.72 17.99 3.77
C ALA A 64 9.76 17.86 2.64
N VAL A 65 9.86 16.71 1.98
CA VAL A 65 10.73 16.50 0.81
C VAL A 65 10.37 17.49 -0.30
N CYS A 66 9.09 17.54 -0.67
CA CYS A 66 8.60 18.44 -1.71
C CYS A 66 8.74 19.92 -1.32
N GLY A 67 8.53 20.26 -0.06
CA GLY A 67 8.72 21.61 0.44
C GLY A 67 10.17 22.10 0.28
N HIS A 68 11.15 21.24 0.62
CA HIS A 68 12.56 21.55 0.40
C HIS A 68 12.91 21.66 -1.10
N TYR A 69 12.39 20.75 -1.90
CA TYR A 69 12.57 20.79 -3.35
C TYR A 69 12.09 22.12 -3.94
N LEU A 70 10.88 22.54 -3.56
CA LEU A 70 10.22 23.76 -4.04
C LEU A 70 10.81 25.06 -3.48
N ASN A 71 11.70 25.02 -2.50
CA ASN A 71 12.41 26.20 -1.98
C ASN A 71 13.62 26.59 -2.84
N ASP A 72 13.93 25.85 -3.89
CA ASP A 72 14.90 26.20 -4.92
C ASP A 72 14.19 26.70 -6.18
N GLN A 73 14.59 27.89 -6.70
CA GLN A 73 13.92 28.52 -7.83
C GLN A 73 14.03 27.71 -9.13
N GLN A 74 15.18 27.04 -9.37
CA GLN A 74 15.37 26.27 -10.60
C GLN A 74 14.55 24.98 -10.59
N ARG A 75 14.44 24.35 -9.42
CA ARG A 75 13.61 23.16 -9.20
C ARG A 75 12.12 23.49 -9.28
N ALA A 76 11.69 24.54 -8.59
CA ALA A 76 10.31 25.01 -8.62
C ALA A 76 9.83 25.37 -10.02
N ALA A 77 10.73 25.85 -10.90
CA ALA A 77 10.39 26.17 -12.30
C ALA A 77 9.92 24.94 -13.10
N LYS A 78 10.30 23.72 -12.69
CA LYS A 78 9.87 22.43 -13.28
C LYS A 78 8.49 21.97 -12.80
N VAL A 79 7.90 22.66 -11.79
CA VAL A 79 6.61 22.27 -11.20
C VAL A 79 5.51 23.24 -11.64
N ASN A 80 4.41 22.67 -12.11
CA ASN A 80 3.23 23.43 -12.49
C ASN A 80 2.34 23.70 -11.27
N ALA A 81 2.06 22.68 -10.46
CA ALA A 81 1.23 22.76 -9.27
C ALA A 81 1.68 21.74 -8.21
N TYR A 82 1.47 22.08 -6.94
CA TYR A 82 1.84 21.25 -5.79
C TYR A 82 0.63 20.97 -4.90
N VAL A 83 0.40 19.71 -4.56
CA VAL A 83 -0.59 19.30 -3.56
C VAL A 83 0.10 18.71 -2.34
N ALA A 84 -0.19 19.28 -1.17
CA ALA A 84 0.23 18.79 0.14
C ALA A 84 -0.91 17.98 0.77
N LEU A 85 -0.70 16.68 0.93
CA LEU A 85 -1.67 15.74 1.49
C LEU A 85 -1.29 15.43 2.95
N ASP A 86 -2.07 15.94 3.87
CA ASP A 86 -1.99 15.72 5.33
C ASP A 86 -0.57 15.68 5.91
N GLY A 87 0.26 16.65 5.54
CA GLY A 87 1.67 16.71 5.93
C GLY A 87 2.11 18.07 6.43
N ALA A 88 3.19 18.61 5.87
CA ALA A 88 3.75 19.90 6.24
C ALA A 88 2.74 21.04 5.96
N GLY A 89 2.56 21.89 6.93
CA GLY A 89 1.67 23.04 6.90
C GLY A 89 1.83 23.85 8.19
N GLY A 90 1.14 24.95 8.26
CA GLY A 90 1.02 25.76 9.46
C GLY A 90 -0.43 25.85 9.95
N THR A 91 -0.73 26.83 10.76
CA THR A 91 -2.09 27.16 11.21
C THR A 91 -2.39 28.61 10.91
N GLY A 92 -3.63 28.90 10.51
CA GLY A 92 -4.11 30.26 10.26
C GLY A 92 -3.86 30.78 8.84
N PRO A 93 -4.31 32.02 8.56
CA PRO A 93 -4.45 32.54 7.20
C PRO A 93 -3.11 33.02 6.57
N ASP A 94 -2.05 33.13 7.35
CA ASP A 94 -0.78 33.71 6.90
C ASP A 94 0.22 32.66 6.36
N THR A 95 -0.23 31.40 6.19
CA THR A 95 0.60 30.35 5.60
C THR A 95 0.83 30.61 4.11
N THR A 96 1.98 30.15 3.61
CA THR A 96 2.34 30.33 2.20
C THR A 96 2.76 29.00 1.57
N CYS A 97 2.56 28.86 0.27
CA CYS A 97 3.17 27.79 -0.50
C CYS A 97 4.69 27.83 -0.38
N PRO A 98 5.39 26.69 -0.50
CA PRO A 98 6.87 26.68 -0.55
C PRO A 98 7.43 27.56 -1.66
N GLY A 99 8.60 28.13 -1.45
CA GLY A 99 9.25 29.07 -2.37
C GLY A 99 8.96 30.53 -2.03
N GLU A 100 9.64 31.44 -2.74
CA GLU A 100 9.52 32.88 -2.53
C GLU A 100 8.50 33.51 -3.49
N GLU A 101 7.98 34.65 -3.10
CA GLU A 101 7.09 35.43 -3.96
C GLU A 101 7.76 35.75 -5.31
N GLY A 102 7.03 35.47 -6.38
CA GLY A 102 7.47 35.70 -7.76
C GLY A 102 7.89 34.45 -8.52
N TRP A 103 8.20 33.32 -7.83
CA TRP A 103 8.53 32.07 -8.52
C TRP A 103 7.95 30.80 -7.87
N ARG A 104 7.24 30.91 -6.74
CA ARG A 104 6.63 29.76 -6.08
C ARG A 104 5.56 29.11 -6.97
N ALA A 105 5.51 27.80 -6.97
CA ALA A 105 4.43 27.05 -7.60
C ALA A 105 3.12 27.24 -6.81
N PRO A 106 1.96 27.30 -7.49
CA PRO A 106 0.66 27.24 -6.81
C PRO A 106 0.55 25.98 -5.96
N CYS A 107 -0.08 26.09 -4.79
CA CYS A 107 -0.29 24.92 -3.94
C CYS A 107 -1.73 24.78 -3.44
N LEU A 108 -2.11 23.54 -3.19
CA LEU A 108 -3.33 23.11 -2.49
C LEU A 108 -2.93 22.30 -1.28
N GLY A 109 -3.51 22.61 -0.11
CA GLY A 109 -3.45 21.75 1.06
C GLY A 109 -4.71 20.90 1.18
N ILE A 110 -4.56 19.61 1.45
CA ILE A 110 -5.66 18.71 1.80
C ILE A 110 -5.33 18.11 3.16
N PHE A 111 -6.10 18.41 4.18
CA PHE A 111 -5.80 18.10 5.58
C PHE A 111 -6.99 17.47 6.28
N VAL A 112 -6.71 16.49 7.15
CA VAL A 112 -7.71 15.98 8.11
C VAL A 112 -7.88 16.93 9.30
N ASP A 113 -6.82 17.63 9.70
CA ASP A 113 -6.88 18.66 10.73
C ASP A 113 -7.49 19.95 10.15
N PRO A 114 -8.68 20.39 10.65
CA PRO A 114 -9.37 21.57 10.13
C PRO A 114 -8.65 22.91 10.39
N GLU A 115 -7.65 22.94 11.28
CA GLU A 115 -6.87 24.14 11.55
C GLU A 115 -5.61 24.26 10.70
N ARG A 116 -5.23 23.18 10.00
CA ARG A 116 -4.01 23.13 9.20
C ARG A 116 -4.21 23.78 7.83
N THR A 117 -3.22 24.56 7.41
CA THR A 117 -3.27 25.30 6.14
C THR A 117 -1.90 25.35 5.47
N ILE A 118 -1.89 25.54 4.13
CA ILE A 118 -0.72 25.86 3.33
C ILE A 118 -1.11 26.78 2.17
N GLY A 119 -0.65 28.00 2.15
CA GLY A 119 -1.04 28.98 1.12
C GLY A 119 -2.56 29.28 1.10
N PRO A 120 -3.08 29.76 -0.05
CA PRO A 120 -4.44 30.27 -0.13
C PRO A 120 -5.51 29.19 -0.33
N ASN A 121 -5.15 28.01 -0.84
CA ASN A 121 -6.09 26.97 -1.22
C ASN A 121 -5.99 25.79 -0.25
N ASN A 122 -7.08 25.51 0.46
CA ASN A 122 -7.11 24.41 1.42
C ASN A 122 -8.46 23.71 1.39
N VAL A 123 -8.43 22.37 1.46
CA VAL A 123 -9.58 21.48 1.63
C VAL A 123 -9.38 20.72 2.94
N HIS A 124 -10.43 20.65 3.74
CA HIS A 124 -10.39 19.92 5.00
C HIS A 124 -11.33 18.72 4.95
N LEU A 125 -10.81 17.56 5.33
CA LEU A 125 -11.49 16.26 5.32
C LEU A 125 -11.47 15.65 6.74
N PRO A 126 -12.15 16.28 7.72
CA PRO A 126 -12.03 15.92 9.13
C PRO A 126 -12.56 14.53 9.49
N ASP A 127 -13.36 13.93 8.63
CA ASP A 127 -13.92 12.58 8.81
C ASP A 127 -13.04 11.50 8.18
N GLU A 128 -11.92 11.87 7.55
CA GLU A 128 -10.97 10.95 6.97
C GLU A 128 -9.78 10.69 7.88
N THR A 129 -9.04 9.63 7.60
CA THR A 129 -7.80 9.28 8.27
C THR A 129 -6.59 9.83 7.52
N HIS A 130 -5.41 9.75 8.13
CA HIS A 130 -4.17 10.30 7.59
C HIS A 130 -3.81 9.77 6.18
N VAL A 131 -3.91 8.46 5.95
CA VAL A 131 -3.64 7.87 4.63
C VAL A 131 -4.86 8.01 3.71
N GLN A 132 -6.08 7.90 4.25
CA GLN A 132 -7.31 8.09 3.49
C GLN A 132 -7.36 9.46 2.81
N ALA A 133 -6.84 10.52 3.44
CA ALA A 133 -6.71 11.85 2.83
C ALA A 133 -5.86 11.88 1.55
N ALA A 134 -5.07 10.86 1.28
CA ALA A 134 -4.33 10.72 0.02
C ALA A 134 -5.09 9.93 -1.05
N THR A 135 -6.01 9.02 -0.67
CA THR A 135 -6.62 8.03 -1.55
C THR A 135 -8.11 8.21 -1.79
N SER A 136 -8.81 8.98 -0.93
CA SER A 136 -10.26 9.13 -0.97
C SER A 136 -10.80 9.77 -2.25
N ALA A 137 -12.08 9.52 -2.53
CA ALA A 137 -12.80 10.14 -3.63
C ALA A 137 -12.84 11.68 -3.51
N ALA A 138 -13.03 12.21 -2.29
CA ALA A 138 -13.08 13.64 -2.05
C ALA A 138 -11.70 14.30 -2.25
N SER A 139 -10.65 13.68 -1.72
CA SER A 139 -9.27 14.12 -1.94
C SER A 139 -8.89 14.09 -3.42
N PHE A 140 -9.24 13.00 -4.13
CA PHE A 140 -8.99 12.90 -5.56
C PHE A 140 -9.69 14.03 -6.34
N ALA A 141 -10.98 14.31 -6.05
CA ALA A 141 -11.70 15.37 -6.74
C ALA A 141 -11.01 16.73 -6.60
N ALA A 142 -10.58 17.07 -5.37
CA ALA A 142 -9.87 18.31 -5.11
C ALA A 142 -8.50 18.37 -5.82
N GLN A 143 -7.74 17.27 -5.83
CA GLN A 143 -6.46 17.16 -6.54
C GLN A 143 -6.66 17.33 -8.05
N PHE A 144 -7.65 16.61 -8.61
CA PHE A 144 -7.93 16.63 -10.05
C PHE A 144 -8.31 18.03 -10.52
N GLU A 145 -9.27 18.67 -9.84
CA GLU A 145 -9.69 20.04 -10.16
C GLU A 145 -8.51 21.03 -10.07
N PHE A 146 -7.69 20.91 -9.03
CA PHE A 146 -6.54 21.79 -8.85
C PHE A 146 -5.46 21.62 -9.92
N PHE A 147 -5.22 20.39 -10.38
CA PHE A 147 -4.21 20.11 -11.42
C PHE A 147 -4.69 20.43 -12.82
N THR A 148 -5.98 20.27 -13.12
CA THR A 148 -6.53 20.38 -14.46
C THR A 148 -7.32 21.67 -14.69
N GLY A 149 -7.85 22.26 -13.64
CA GLY A 149 -8.81 23.38 -13.70
C GLY A 149 -10.24 22.94 -14.01
N GLU A 150 -10.53 21.65 -14.03
CA GLU A 150 -11.83 21.05 -14.33
C GLU A 150 -12.22 20.03 -13.27
N GLU A 151 -13.52 19.92 -12.97
CA GLU A 151 -14.03 18.84 -12.09
C GLU A 151 -13.83 17.46 -12.77
N PRO A 152 -13.55 16.39 -12.01
CA PRO A 152 -13.45 15.05 -12.59
C PRO A 152 -14.82 14.60 -13.11
N THR A 153 -14.82 13.85 -14.20
CA THR A 153 -16.04 13.25 -14.77
C THR A 153 -16.66 12.22 -13.81
N THR A 154 -15.81 11.53 -13.07
CA THR A 154 -16.18 10.56 -12.03
C THR A 154 -15.14 10.51 -10.92
N THR A 155 -15.58 10.25 -9.69
CA THR A 155 -14.70 9.90 -8.56
C THR A 155 -14.57 8.39 -8.36
N ASP A 156 -15.34 7.60 -9.10
CA ASP A 156 -15.29 6.15 -9.04
C ASP A 156 -14.14 5.60 -9.89
N ILE A 157 -13.75 4.38 -9.60
CA ILE A 157 -12.81 3.62 -10.42
C ILE A 157 -13.63 2.87 -11.47
N VAL A 158 -13.54 3.33 -12.72
CA VAL A 158 -14.22 2.70 -13.85
C VAL A 158 -13.45 1.46 -14.27
N VAL A 159 -14.10 0.31 -14.27
CA VAL A 159 -13.49 -0.96 -14.70
C VAL A 159 -13.13 -0.89 -16.17
N GLU A 160 -11.92 -1.30 -16.50
CA GLU A 160 -11.48 -1.48 -17.88
C GLU A 160 -11.80 -2.93 -18.32
N GLU A 161 -12.40 -3.07 -19.51
CA GLU A 161 -12.80 -4.38 -20.01
C GLU A 161 -11.62 -5.13 -20.65
N GLY A 162 -11.50 -6.43 -20.36
CA GLY A 162 -10.53 -7.31 -21.01
C GLY A 162 -9.24 -7.49 -20.19
N GLU A 163 -8.10 -7.27 -20.80
CA GLU A 163 -6.78 -7.40 -20.17
C GLU A 163 -6.20 -6.01 -19.89
N VAL A 164 -5.51 -5.89 -18.76
CA VAL A 164 -4.83 -4.67 -18.33
C VAL A 164 -3.36 -4.96 -18.05
N ALA A 165 -2.49 -4.05 -18.48
CA ALA A 165 -1.05 -4.14 -18.25
C ALA A 165 -0.72 -3.78 -16.79
N ILE A 166 -0.05 -4.69 -16.10
CA ILE A 166 0.34 -4.53 -14.69
C ILE A 166 1.84 -4.65 -14.56
N SER A 167 2.45 -3.68 -13.89
CA SER A 167 3.87 -3.68 -13.55
C SER A 167 4.12 -3.03 -12.20
N GLY A 168 5.35 -3.06 -11.73
CA GLY A 168 5.70 -2.43 -10.47
C GLY A 168 7.06 -2.87 -9.93
N ARG A 169 7.18 -2.96 -8.60
CA ARG A 169 8.44 -3.26 -7.92
C ARG A 169 8.29 -4.29 -6.81
N ALA A 170 9.25 -5.21 -6.71
CA ALA A 170 9.45 -6.12 -5.58
C ALA A 170 10.68 -5.66 -4.79
N VAL A 171 10.49 -5.22 -3.54
CA VAL A 171 11.53 -4.52 -2.77
C VAL A 171 11.66 -5.01 -1.34
N TYR A 172 12.83 -4.82 -0.77
CA TYR A 172 13.08 -5.00 0.67
C TYR A 172 12.58 -3.77 1.44
N PHE A 173 11.54 -3.96 2.25
CA PHE A 173 11.02 -2.93 3.13
C PHE A 173 11.80 -2.93 4.47
N PRO A 174 12.14 -1.78 5.06
CA PRO A 174 11.83 -0.39 4.64
C PRO A 174 12.93 0.29 3.79
N ALA A 175 13.96 -0.43 3.37
CA ALA A 175 15.06 0.13 2.57
C ALA A 175 14.62 0.57 1.17
N ASN A 176 13.56 -0.04 0.63
CA ASN A 176 13.03 0.16 -0.73
C ASN A 176 14.02 -0.20 -1.85
N GLU A 177 15.00 -1.01 -1.52
CA GLU A 177 15.94 -1.61 -2.48
C GLU A 177 15.30 -2.80 -3.17
N GLY A 178 15.57 -3.00 -4.45
CA GLY A 178 15.08 -4.16 -5.19
C GLY A 178 15.44 -5.48 -4.52
N ALA A 179 14.52 -6.45 -4.52
CA ALA A 179 14.75 -7.81 -4.03
C ALA A 179 15.66 -8.60 -4.99
N ASN A 180 16.85 -8.04 -5.26
CA ASN A 180 17.80 -8.49 -6.27
C ASN A 180 18.15 -9.96 -6.14
N GLY A 181 18.17 -10.67 -7.27
CA GLY A 181 18.44 -12.10 -7.38
C GLY A 181 17.22 -12.98 -7.09
N SER A 182 16.07 -12.40 -6.81
CA SER A 182 14.79 -13.11 -6.70
C SER A 182 14.14 -13.31 -8.06
N THR A 183 13.16 -14.22 -8.13
CA THR A 183 12.30 -14.41 -9.29
C THR A 183 10.86 -14.21 -8.87
N LEU A 184 10.13 -13.34 -9.57
CA LEU A 184 8.70 -13.15 -9.40
C LEU A 184 7.96 -13.95 -10.46
N ARG A 185 6.98 -14.77 -10.05
CA ARG A 185 6.10 -15.52 -10.94
C ARG A 185 4.67 -15.09 -10.71
N VAL A 186 3.90 -15.04 -11.78
CA VAL A 186 2.48 -14.65 -11.76
C VAL A 186 1.62 -15.86 -12.08
N TRP A 187 0.63 -16.12 -11.23
CA TRP A 187 -0.28 -17.25 -11.36
C TRP A 187 -1.72 -16.77 -11.31
N GLU A 188 -2.56 -17.25 -12.20
CA GLU A 188 -4.01 -17.12 -12.05
C GLU A 188 -4.49 -18.17 -11.03
N ILE A 189 -5.39 -17.74 -10.12
CA ILE A 189 -5.86 -18.55 -9.02
C ILE A 189 -7.39 -18.63 -8.98
N ASP A 190 -7.89 -19.73 -8.41
CA ASP A 190 -9.29 -19.88 -8.05
C ASP A 190 -9.64 -18.92 -6.90
N SER A 191 -10.70 -18.13 -7.04
CA SER A 191 -11.10 -17.14 -6.05
C SER A 191 -11.64 -17.73 -4.75
N ASP A 192 -12.13 -18.98 -4.78
CA ASP A 192 -12.76 -19.62 -3.62
C ASP A 192 -11.74 -20.33 -2.74
N THR A 193 -10.62 -20.78 -3.31
CA THR A 193 -9.59 -21.56 -2.59
C THR A 193 -8.20 -20.94 -2.61
N GLY A 194 -7.92 -20.02 -3.55
CA GLY A 194 -6.59 -19.50 -3.82
C GLY A 194 -5.67 -20.47 -4.55
N GLU A 195 -6.16 -21.65 -4.97
CA GLU A 195 -5.37 -22.63 -5.70
C GLU A 195 -5.03 -22.14 -7.10
N ARG A 196 -3.82 -22.48 -7.57
CA ARG A 196 -3.36 -22.14 -8.93
C ARG A 196 -4.16 -22.92 -9.97
N LEU A 197 -4.67 -22.24 -10.99
CA LEU A 197 -5.47 -22.84 -12.05
C LEU A 197 -4.63 -23.60 -13.10
N ALA A 198 -3.32 -23.38 -13.11
CA ALA A 198 -2.38 -24.03 -14.04
C ALA A 198 -1.12 -24.55 -13.33
N ASN A 199 -0.40 -25.47 -13.99
CA ASN A 199 0.87 -26.00 -13.48
C ASN A 199 2.09 -25.14 -13.84
N GLU A 200 1.92 -24.15 -14.71
CA GLU A 200 2.95 -23.21 -15.13
C GLU A 200 2.47 -21.76 -14.89
N PRO A 201 3.34 -20.86 -14.50
CA PRO A 201 2.98 -19.46 -14.30
C PRO A 201 2.60 -18.80 -15.63
N LEU A 202 1.77 -17.76 -15.57
CA LEU A 202 1.46 -16.90 -16.71
C LEU A 202 2.70 -16.17 -17.20
N ASP A 203 3.52 -15.70 -16.26
CA ASP A 203 4.78 -15.00 -16.56
C ASP A 203 5.79 -15.16 -15.42
N SER A 204 7.06 -14.80 -15.70
CA SER A 204 8.17 -14.91 -14.74
C SER A 204 9.22 -13.83 -15.00
N PHE A 205 9.56 -13.06 -13.96
CA PHE A 205 10.47 -11.92 -14.01
C PHE A 205 11.66 -12.12 -13.08
N ALA A 206 12.88 -11.94 -13.59
CA ALA A 206 14.07 -11.85 -12.77
C ALA A 206 14.15 -10.47 -12.14
N ILE A 207 14.21 -10.39 -10.81
CA ILE A 207 14.26 -9.13 -10.07
C ILE A 207 15.72 -8.71 -9.92
N ASP A 208 16.02 -7.51 -10.34
CA ASP A 208 17.35 -6.88 -10.21
C ASP A 208 17.40 -5.87 -9.04
N ALA A 209 18.45 -5.05 -9.00
CA ALA A 209 18.65 -4.05 -7.95
C ALA A 209 17.62 -2.90 -7.97
N THR A 210 16.93 -2.67 -9.09
CA THR A 210 15.83 -1.71 -9.16
C THR A 210 14.57 -2.25 -8.54
N GLY A 211 14.40 -3.57 -8.58
CA GLY A 211 13.20 -4.28 -8.11
C GLY A 211 12.07 -4.28 -9.13
N GLU A 212 12.25 -3.72 -10.31
CA GLU A 212 11.24 -3.61 -11.36
C GLU A 212 10.81 -4.99 -11.90
N TRP A 213 9.53 -5.11 -12.24
CA TRP A 213 8.95 -6.28 -12.88
C TRP A 213 7.77 -5.89 -13.77
N GLY A 214 7.47 -6.74 -14.73
CA GLY A 214 6.38 -6.55 -15.69
C GLY A 214 6.85 -5.80 -16.96
N PRO A 215 5.90 -5.31 -17.78
CA PRO A 215 4.47 -5.52 -17.62
C PRO A 215 4.03 -6.97 -17.88
N VAL A 216 2.91 -7.34 -17.27
CA VAL A 216 2.15 -8.56 -17.57
C VAL A 216 0.69 -8.18 -17.85
N ASP A 217 0.10 -8.79 -18.88
CA ASP A 217 -1.31 -8.57 -19.20
C ASP A 217 -2.19 -9.51 -18.36
N LEU A 218 -3.08 -8.94 -17.56
CA LEU A 218 -3.95 -9.65 -16.63
C LEU A 218 -5.42 -9.36 -16.94
N VAL A 219 -6.26 -10.39 -16.89
CA VAL A 219 -7.70 -10.26 -17.09
C VAL A 219 -8.32 -9.48 -15.93
N THR A 220 -9.06 -8.43 -16.24
CA THR A 220 -9.72 -7.58 -15.26
C THR A 220 -10.73 -8.38 -14.43
N GLY A 221 -10.66 -8.24 -13.11
CA GLY A 221 -11.55 -8.96 -12.19
C GLY A 221 -11.15 -10.38 -11.85
N ALA A 222 -10.15 -10.98 -12.51
CA ALA A 222 -9.58 -12.26 -12.14
C ALA A 222 -8.63 -12.13 -10.94
N HIS A 223 -8.41 -13.23 -10.22
CA HIS A 223 -7.54 -13.29 -9.04
C HIS A 223 -6.18 -13.86 -9.40
N TYR A 224 -5.14 -13.27 -8.79
CA TYR A 224 -3.76 -13.65 -9.07
C TYR A 224 -2.94 -13.78 -7.79
N GLU A 225 -2.02 -14.75 -7.83
CA GLU A 225 -0.90 -14.87 -6.90
C GLU A 225 0.36 -14.35 -7.58
N PHE A 226 1.15 -13.57 -6.82
CA PHE A 226 2.50 -13.16 -7.20
C PHE A 226 3.50 -13.84 -6.25
N GLU A 227 4.18 -14.86 -6.76
CA GLU A 227 5.12 -15.69 -6.02
C GLU A 227 6.54 -15.11 -6.15
N LEU A 228 7.10 -14.56 -5.09
CA LEU A 228 8.48 -14.08 -5.06
C LEU A 228 9.40 -15.17 -4.48
N GLN A 229 10.11 -15.87 -5.34
CA GLN A 229 11.12 -16.85 -4.95
C GLN A 229 12.43 -16.15 -4.61
N ARG A 230 12.85 -16.28 -3.35
CA ARG A 230 14.04 -15.63 -2.80
C ARG A 230 15.10 -16.70 -2.48
N PRO A 231 16.31 -16.69 -3.12
CA PRO A 231 17.32 -17.72 -2.91
C PRO A 231 17.67 -17.93 -1.44
N GLY A 232 17.54 -19.18 -0.94
CA GLY A 232 17.86 -19.57 0.43
C GLY A 232 16.92 -19.02 1.49
N ARG A 233 15.71 -18.60 1.13
CA ARG A 233 14.72 -18.00 2.02
C ARG A 233 13.31 -18.54 1.73
N ALA A 234 12.42 -18.33 2.69
CA ALA A 234 11.01 -18.61 2.50
C ALA A 234 10.46 -17.88 1.26
N THR A 235 9.70 -18.58 0.43
CA THR A 235 8.98 -18.00 -0.70
C THR A 235 7.95 -17.00 -0.18
N HIS A 236 7.79 -15.86 -0.84
CA HIS A 236 6.81 -14.87 -0.43
C HIS A 236 5.68 -14.81 -1.45
N HIS A 237 4.46 -15.09 -1.00
CA HIS A 237 3.24 -15.09 -1.79
C HIS A 237 2.48 -13.81 -1.53
N PHE A 238 2.19 -13.06 -2.59
CA PHE A 238 1.40 -11.84 -2.53
C PHE A 238 0.07 -12.05 -3.22
N TYR A 239 -0.98 -11.71 -2.52
CA TYR A 239 -2.36 -11.76 -2.99
C TYR A 239 -2.99 -10.38 -2.83
N ARG A 240 -3.86 -10.01 -3.75
CA ARG A 240 -4.58 -8.74 -3.66
C ARG A 240 -5.93 -8.82 -4.35
N GLN A 241 -6.77 -7.84 -4.08
CA GLN A 241 -8.03 -7.68 -4.80
C GLN A 241 -7.77 -7.57 -6.31
N PRO A 242 -8.70 -8.03 -7.16
CA PRO A 242 -8.55 -7.99 -8.60
C PRO A 242 -8.17 -6.62 -9.13
N PHE A 243 -7.33 -6.61 -10.16
CA PHE A 243 -7.04 -5.39 -10.88
C PHE A 243 -8.25 -4.96 -11.72
N LEU A 244 -8.57 -3.68 -11.67
CA LEU A 244 -9.70 -3.09 -12.39
C LEU A 244 -9.24 -2.24 -13.57
N ARG A 245 -7.99 -1.82 -13.57
CA ARG A 245 -7.36 -0.96 -14.56
C ARG A 245 -5.85 -1.23 -14.60
N ALA A 246 -5.19 -0.78 -15.68
CA ALA A 246 -3.74 -0.79 -15.78
C ALA A 246 -3.07 -0.09 -14.58
N SER A 247 -1.90 -0.58 -14.18
CA SER A 247 -1.11 0.00 -13.09
C SER A 247 0.37 -0.30 -13.24
N GLU A 248 1.22 0.71 -13.10
CA GLU A 248 2.69 0.59 -13.08
C GLU A 248 3.26 0.72 -11.66
N LEU A 249 2.40 0.89 -10.66
CA LEU A 249 2.78 1.21 -9.28
C LEU A 249 2.50 0.07 -8.29
N VAL A 250 2.39 -1.17 -8.78
CA VAL A 250 2.18 -2.33 -7.90
C VAL A 250 3.45 -2.62 -7.12
N ARG A 251 3.31 -2.67 -5.78
CA ARG A 251 4.45 -2.82 -4.90
C ARG A 251 4.34 -4.07 -4.06
N PHE A 252 5.39 -4.90 -4.09
CA PHE A 252 5.55 -6.07 -3.25
C PHE A 252 6.67 -5.84 -2.24
N ASN A 253 6.28 -5.61 -0.99
CA ASN A 253 7.20 -5.40 0.11
C ASN A 253 7.58 -6.75 0.73
N THR A 254 8.85 -7.09 0.71
CA THR A 254 9.38 -8.28 1.39
C THR A 254 10.43 -7.89 2.44
N SER A 255 10.70 -8.77 3.40
CA SER A 255 11.70 -8.52 4.45
C SER A 255 13.10 -8.95 4.02
N ALA A 256 14.11 -8.14 4.35
CA ALA A 256 15.51 -8.53 4.19
C ALA A 256 15.89 -9.66 5.17
N ALA A 257 16.94 -10.42 4.84
CA ALA A 257 17.46 -11.48 5.70
C ALA A 257 17.86 -10.94 7.08
N GLY A 258 17.40 -11.59 8.16
CA GLY A 258 17.68 -11.19 9.53
C GLY A 258 17.10 -9.83 9.94
N SER A 259 16.12 -9.30 9.18
CA SER A 259 15.41 -8.10 9.57
C SER A 259 14.60 -8.33 10.86
N GLU A 260 14.27 -7.24 11.55
CA GLU A 260 13.46 -7.32 12.76
C GLU A 260 12.06 -7.89 12.50
N ILE A 261 11.47 -7.64 11.34
CA ILE A 261 10.21 -8.25 10.93
C ILE A 261 10.36 -9.79 10.88
N GLU A 262 11.41 -10.27 10.23
CA GLU A 262 11.65 -11.71 10.11
C GLU A 262 11.93 -12.36 11.46
N THR A 263 12.72 -11.72 12.33
CA THR A 263 13.09 -12.26 13.64
C THR A 263 11.95 -12.22 14.67
N ASN A 264 10.99 -11.32 14.50
CA ASN A 264 9.81 -11.21 15.37
C ASN A 264 8.57 -11.94 14.81
N THR A 265 8.65 -12.52 13.61
CA THR A 265 7.60 -13.39 13.10
C THR A 265 7.87 -14.83 13.52
N ASN A 266 6.99 -15.41 14.35
CA ASN A 266 7.07 -16.84 14.65
C ASN A 266 6.79 -17.64 13.39
N SER A 267 7.59 -18.67 13.14
CA SER A 267 7.46 -19.52 11.95
C SER A 267 7.68 -20.99 12.28
N GLY A 268 6.85 -21.84 11.66
CA GLY A 268 6.88 -23.28 11.87
C GLY A 268 6.18 -24.05 10.74
N PRO A 269 6.33 -25.38 10.72
CA PRO A 269 5.73 -26.23 9.68
C PRO A 269 4.24 -26.47 9.87
N GLU A 270 3.67 -26.11 11.02
CA GLU A 270 2.29 -26.43 11.38
C GLU A 270 1.35 -25.20 11.36
N HIS A 271 1.88 -24.01 11.11
CA HIS A 271 1.08 -22.78 11.08
C HIS A 271 1.52 -21.82 10.00
N ALA A 272 0.59 -21.00 9.51
CA ALA A 272 0.84 -19.90 8.60
C ALA A 272 1.24 -18.61 9.33
N ALA A 273 1.83 -17.67 8.60
CA ALA A 273 2.08 -16.30 9.04
C ALA A 273 1.75 -15.32 7.90
N LEU A 274 0.94 -14.32 8.20
CA LEU A 274 0.41 -13.37 7.22
C LEU A 274 0.72 -11.92 7.59
N VAL A 275 0.75 -11.08 6.55
CA VAL A 275 0.59 -9.63 6.69
C VAL A 275 -0.62 -9.23 5.87
N ILE A 276 -1.61 -8.63 6.52
CA ILE A 276 -2.83 -8.15 5.89
C ILE A 276 -2.75 -6.64 5.85
N SER A 277 -2.83 -6.05 4.67
CA SER A 277 -2.77 -4.60 4.48
C SER A 277 -3.95 -4.08 3.66
N ARG A 278 -4.14 -2.78 3.73
CA ARG A 278 -5.10 -2.04 2.92
C ARG A 278 -4.45 -0.71 2.51
N ASP A 279 -4.88 -0.12 1.42
CA ASP A 279 -4.37 1.17 0.93
C ASP A 279 -4.93 2.39 1.72
N LEU A 280 -5.47 2.15 2.92
CA LEU A 280 -5.83 3.12 3.96
C LEU A 280 -5.79 2.46 5.34
N GLU A 281 -5.97 3.23 6.42
CA GLU A 281 -5.97 2.70 7.78
C GLU A 281 -7.19 1.83 8.08
N TRP A 282 -6.98 0.82 8.94
CA TRP A 282 -8.06 0.07 9.56
C TRP A 282 -8.72 0.95 10.64
N TYR A 283 -10.03 1.06 10.58
CA TYR A 283 -10.79 1.95 11.45
C TYR A 283 -11.33 1.25 12.68
N VAL A 284 -10.98 1.78 13.85
CA VAL A 284 -11.37 1.23 15.17
C VAL A 284 -11.92 2.37 16.02
N ASP A 285 -13.23 2.50 16.15
CA ASP A 285 -13.85 3.60 16.92
C ASP A 285 -14.75 3.13 18.07
N ASN A 286 -14.75 1.83 18.38
CA ASN A 286 -15.61 1.23 19.42
C ASN A 286 -17.12 1.38 19.19
N GLY A 287 -17.57 1.61 17.97
CA GLY A 287 -18.95 1.81 17.60
C GLY A 287 -19.39 1.02 16.38
N GLU A 288 -20.54 1.40 15.82
CA GLU A 288 -21.09 0.77 14.61
C GLU A 288 -20.27 1.03 13.35
N GLN A 289 -19.27 1.93 13.42
CA GLN A 289 -18.40 2.28 12.29
C GLN A 289 -17.03 1.61 12.32
N THR A 290 -16.79 0.72 13.26
CA THR A 290 -15.56 -0.10 13.30
C THR A 290 -15.50 -1.04 12.10
N ASP A 291 -14.34 -1.14 11.46
CA ASP A 291 -14.11 -2.14 10.42
C ASP A 291 -14.21 -3.55 11.03
N ILE A 292 -14.62 -4.53 10.21
CA ILE A 292 -14.57 -5.94 10.56
C ILE A 292 -13.57 -6.60 9.62
N LEU A 293 -12.63 -7.34 10.18
CA LEU A 293 -11.65 -8.14 9.43
C LEU A 293 -11.61 -9.55 10.01
N GLU A 294 -12.39 -10.43 9.41
CA GLU A 294 -12.49 -11.83 9.85
C GLU A 294 -11.45 -12.70 9.15
N ILE A 295 -10.78 -13.56 9.92
CA ILE A 295 -9.88 -14.59 9.42
C ILE A 295 -10.38 -15.96 9.88
N SER A 296 -10.38 -16.92 8.96
CA SER A 296 -10.72 -18.33 9.25
C SER A 296 -9.84 -19.26 8.41
N THR A 297 -9.72 -20.52 8.79
CA THR A 297 -8.94 -21.50 8.03
C THR A 297 -9.75 -22.77 7.83
N VAL A 298 -9.74 -23.28 6.60
CA VAL A 298 -10.16 -24.64 6.24
C VAL A 298 -8.89 -25.48 6.11
N SER A 299 -8.73 -26.49 6.94
CA SER A 299 -7.58 -27.40 6.91
C SER A 299 -8.03 -28.84 7.17
N PRO A 300 -8.19 -29.66 6.12
CA PRO A 300 -8.61 -31.06 6.24
C PRO A 300 -7.70 -31.91 7.13
N LEU A 301 -6.40 -31.64 7.16
CA LEU A 301 -5.42 -32.42 7.94
C LEU A 301 -5.33 -32.00 9.42
N GLN A 302 -5.40 -30.69 9.70
CA GLN A 302 -5.18 -30.17 11.05
C GLN A 302 -6.48 -29.73 11.75
N GLY A 303 -7.59 -29.64 11.03
CA GLY A 303 -8.89 -29.16 11.49
C GLY A 303 -9.11 -27.68 11.24
N ASP A 304 -10.35 -27.36 10.86
CA ASP A 304 -10.77 -26.01 10.53
C ASP A 304 -10.69 -25.07 11.74
N GLN A 305 -10.36 -23.81 11.49
CA GLN A 305 -10.44 -22.75 12.49
C GLN A 305 -11.62 -21.82 12.16
N PRO A 306 -12.48 -21.54 13.14
CA PRO A 306 -13.63 -20.66 12.95
C PRO A 306 -13.19 -19.21 12.70
N ALA A 307 -14.10 -18.41 12.17
CA ALA A 307 -13.85 -17.00 11.95
C ALA A 307 -13.51 -16.26 13.26
N PHE A 308 -12.46 -15.47 13.22
CA PHE A 308 -11.98 -14.60 14.29
C PHE A 308 -11.85 -13.18 13.75
N ASN A 309 -12.45 -12.19 14.42
CA ASN A 309 -12.30 -10.79 14.04
C ASN A 309 -10.98 -10.21 14.57
N LEU A 310 -10.11 -9.79 13.67
CA LEU A 310 -8.80 -9.20 14.00
C LEU A 310 -8.92 -7.77 14.53
N ILE A 311 -9.97 -7.03 14.14
CA ILE A 311 -10.14 -5.63 14.56
C ILE A 311 -10.69 -5.57 15.97
N THR A 312 -9.87 -5.11 16.91
CA THR A 312 -10.23 -4.95 18.31
C THR A 312 -9.93 -3.54 18.81
N PRO A 313 -10.61 -3.05 19.86
CA PRO A 313 -10.34 -1.72 20.43
C PRO A 313 -8.88 -1.51 20.85
N GLU A 314 -8.21 -2.59 21.28
CA GLU A 314 -6.82 -2.58 21.72
C GLU A 314 -5.83 -2.28 20.61
N MET A 315 -6.18 -2.57 19.35
CA MET A 315 -5.34 -2.26 18.19
C MET A 315 -5.14 -0.75 18.01
N GLY A 316 -6.12 0.05 18.39
CA GLY A 316 -6.12 1.50 18.14
C GLY A 316 -6.22 1.84 16.65
N ASN A 317 -6.43 3.13 16.38
CA ASN A 317 -6.50 3.66 15.02
C ASN A 317 -5.11 3.89 14.41
N GLY A 318 -5.05 4.06 13.09
CA GLY A 318 -3.85 4.45 12.35
C GLY A 318 -3.03 3.28 11.81
N ASN A 319 -3.51 2.03 11.90
CA ASN A 319 -2.82 0.87 11.39
C ASN A 319 -3.19 0.61 9.93
N ILE A 320 -2.18 0.39 9.08
CA ILE A 320 -2.34 0.00 7.67
C ILE A 320 -2.11 -1.50 7.52
N GLY A 321 -1.12 -2.04 8.23
CA GLY A 321 -0.69 -3.43 8.18
C GLY A 321 -0.96 -4.16 9.50
N ILE A 322 -1.50 -5.39 9.40
CA ILE A 322 -1.75 -6.29 10.53
C ILE A 322 -0.94 -7.56 10.31
N HIS A 323 0.04 -7.80 11.18
CA HIS A 323 0.80 -9.04 11.21
C HIS A 323 0.05 -10.11 12.01
N VAL A 324 -0.10 -11.30 11.45
CA VAL A 324 -0.86 -12.39 12.08
C VAL A 324 -0.02 -13.66 12.06
N HIS A 325 0.25 -14.20 13.22
CA HIS A 325 0.91 -15.49 13.39
C HIS A 325 0.63 -16.07 14.79
N ASP A 326 0.89 -17.37 14.96
CA ASP A 326 0.81 -18.08 16.23
C ASP A 326 1.96 -17.61 17.16
N ASP A 327 1.66 -17.09 18.36
CA ASP A 327 2.69 -16.66 19.31
C ASP A 327 3.34 -17.88 19.98
N VAL A 328 4.65 -17.84 20.14
CA VAL A 328 5.43 -18.88 20.84
C VAL A 328 5.00 -19.10 22.29
N ALA A 329 4.40 -18.10 22.93
CA ALA A 329 3.93 -18.16 24.29
C ALA A 329 2.60 -18.94 24.44
N THR A 330 1.81 -19.01 23.37
CA THR A 330 0.46 -19.61 23.31
C THR A 330 0.31 -20.51 22.09
N PRO A 331 1.20 -21.53 21.91
CA PRO A 331 1.26 -22.29 20.68
C PRO A 331 -0.06 -23.02 20.38
N ARG A 332 -0.53 -22.87 19.14
CA ARG A 332 -1.77 -23.42 18.60
C ARG A 332 -3.05 -22.87 19.25
N GLU A 333 -2.97 -21.70 19.87
CA GLU A 333 -4.11 -21.00 20.45
C GLU A 333 -4.36 -19.67 19.70
N THR A 334 -5.61 -19.33 19.49
CA THR A 334 -6.01 -17.99 19.00
C THR A 334 -6.43 -17.16 20.21
N THR A 335 -5.54 -16.30 20.66
CA THR A 335 -5.81 -15.41 21.82
C THR A 335 -6.27 -14.02 21.41
N GLY A 336 -5.92 -13.58 20.19
CA GLY A 336 -6.12 -12.22 19.72
C GLY A 336 -5.23 -11.18 20.44
N ALA A 337 -4.29 -11.62 21.26
CA ALA A 337 -3.37 -10.74 21.96
C ALA A 337 -2.49 -9.97 20.96
N LEU A 338 -2.20 -8.70 21.26
CA LEU A 338 -1.36 -7.89 20.40
C LEU A 338 0.09 -8.42 20.38
N LEU A 339 0.64 -8.59 19.20
CA LEU A 339 2.05 -8.91 18.99
C LEU A 339 2.89 -7.64 19.22
N ALA A 340 3.52 -7.56 20.39
CA ALA A 340 4.11 -6.33 20.93
C ALA A 340 5.11 -5.62 19.99
N TYR A 341 5.95 -6.38 19.28
CA TYR A 341 6.89 -5.79 18.34
C TYR A 341 6.18 -5.02 17.22
N PHE A 342 5.20 -5.64 16.57
CA PHE A 342 4.47 -5.05 15.45
C PHE A 342 3.57 -3.90 15.90
N HIS A 343 2.93 -4.05 17.06
CA HIS A 343 2.10 -2.97 17.61
C HIS A 343 2.89 -1.72 18.03
N ALA A 344 4.19 -1.85 18.24
CA ALA A 344 5.08 -0.72 18.51
C ALA A 344 5.57 0.01 17.24
N GLN A 345 5.31 -0.54 16.04
CA GLN A 345 5.72 0.07 14.79
C GLN A 345 4.65 1.08 14.30
N ILE A 346 5.10 2.15 13.63
CA ILE A 346 4.21 3.15 13.05
C ILE A 346 3.38 2.51 11.94
N PHE A 347 2.07 2.73 11.95
CA PHE A 347 1.09 2.21 10.97
C PHE A 347 0.94 0.70 10.95
N GLN A 348 1.45 0.00 11.94
CA GLN A 348 1.39 -1.45 12.01
C GLN A 348 0.87 -1.92 13.37
N THR A 349 0.29 -3.12 13.37
CA THR A 349 -0.04 -3.88 14.57
C THR A 349 0.10 -5.37 14.28
N GLY A 350 -0.20 -6.21 15.25
CA GLY A 350 -0.23 -7.65 15.06
C GLY A 350 -1.11 -8.33 16.06
N ALA A 351 -1.63 -9.50 15.70
CA ALA A 351 -2.50 -10.33 16.51
C ALA A 351 -2.01 -11.78 16.56
N ASP A 352 -2.06 -12.36 17.76
CA ASP A 352 -1.80 -13.78 17.99
C ASP A 352 -3.01 -14.60 17.54
N VAL A 353 -2.85 -15.30 16.41
CA VAL A 353 -3.87 -16.17 15.83
C VAL A 353 -3.22 -17.43 15.27
N PHE A 354 -3.66 -18.57 15.74
CA PHE A 354 -3.27 -19.86 15.16
C PHE A 354 -4.05 -20.13 13.87
N MET A 355 -3.31 -20.27 12.78
CA MET A 355 -3.83 -20.65 11.48
C MET A 355 -3.10 -21.94 11.05
N PRO A 356 -3.77 -23.09 11.01
CA PRO A 356 -3.18 -24.32 10.50
C PRO A 356 -2.52 -24.11 9.14
N GLY A 357 -1.25 -24.49 9.01
CA GLY A 357 -0.47 -24.36 7.78
C GLY A 357 0.24 -25.66 7.42
N ASP A 358 0.42 -25.90 6.13
CA ASP A 358 1.12 -27.07 5.61
C ASP A 358 2.14 -26.64 4.54
N PRO A 359 3.37 -27.24 4.52
CA PRO A 359 4.32 -27.00 3.43
C PRO A 359 3.79 -27.37 2.03
N ASP A 360 2.86 -28.33 1.96
CA ASP A 360 2.10 -28.68 0.75
C ASP A 360 0.60 -28.44 1.08
N PRO A 361 0.08 -27.22 0.80
CA PRO A 361 -1.20 -26.77 1.32
C PRO A 361 -2.35 -27.74 1.02
N ASP A 362 -3.09 -28.11 2.07
CA ASP A 362 -4.24 -29.01 2.00
C ASP A 362 -5.58 -28.27 2.09
N GLY A 363 -5.54 -26.96 2.33
CA GLY A 363 -6.69 -26.10 2.52
C GLY A 363 -6.37 -24.64 2.23
N TYR A 364 -7.19 -23.76 2.79
CA TYR A 364 -7.04 -22.32 2.55
C TYR A 364 -7.36 -21.48 3.79
N ILE A 365 -6.81 -20.27 3.81
CA ILE A 365 -7.13 -19.22 4.78
C ILE A 365 -8.03 -18.21 4.07
N SER A 366 -9.17 -17.92 4.68
CA SER A 366 -10.15 -16.94 4.19
C SER A 366 -10.07 -15.67 5.02
N ILE A 367 -9.91 -14.54 4.34
CA ILE A 367 -9.87 -13.23 4.95
C ILE A 367 -10.98 -12.37 4.36
N VAL A 368 -11.89 -11.87 5.22
CA VAL A 368 -13.07 -11.08 4.83
C VAL A 368 -13.00 -9.72 5.50
N SER A 369 -12.95 -8.67 4.70
CA SER A 369 -13.00 -7.27 5.14
C SER A 369 -14.38 -6.69 4.90
N SER A 370 -14.99 -6.09 5.95
CA SER A 370 -16.25 -5.34 5.87
C SER A 370 -15.99 -3.92 6.34
N PRO A 371 -15.75 -2.96 5.41
CA PRO A 371 -15.44 -1.58 5.77
C PRO A 371 -16.56 -0.93 6.59
N ARG A 372 -16.18 -0.29 7.68
CA ARG A 372 -17.11 0.40 8.60
C ARG A 372 -18.23 -0.49 9.14
N GLY A 373 -17.99 -1.80 9.23
CA GLY A 373 -18.98 -2.78 9.69
C GLY A 373 -20.11 -3.06 8.69
N ASP A 374 -20.01 -2.53 7.47
CA ASP A 374 -20.98 -2.76 6.41
C ASP A 374 -20.82 -4.18 5.83
N THR A 375 -21.66 -5.08 6.28
CA THR A 375 -21.65 -6.50 5.87
C THR A 375 -22.22 -6.74 4.48
N GLU A 376 -22.83 -5.75 3.85
CA GLU A 376 -23.28 -5.81 2.45
C GLU A 376 -22.14 -5.50 1.47
N ARG A 377 -21.12 -4.77 1.92
CA ARG A 377 -19.98 -4.36 1.13
C ARG A 377 -18.71 -5.08 1.61
N LYS A 378 -18.59 -6.35 1.23
CA LYS A 378 -17.45 -7.19 1.63
C LYS A 378 -16.42 -7.33 0.53
N GLN A 379 -15.17 -7.37 0.95
CA GLN A 379 -14.06 -7.85 0.14
C GLN A 379 -13.55 -9.15 0.75
N GLN A 380 -13.24 -10.14 -0.07
CA GLN A 380 -12.72 -11.43 0.36
C GLN A 380 -11.48 -11.80 -0.43
N LEU A 381 -10.51 -12.41 0.27
CA LEU A 381 -9.36 -13.08 -0.33
C LEU A 381 -9.22 -14.45 0.32
N ASN A 382 -9.10 -15.49 -0.51
CA ASN A 382 -8.80 -16.84 -0.09
C ASN A 382 -7.41 -17.21 -0.61
N VAL A 383 -6.59 -17.79 0.25
CA VAL A 383 -5.20 -18.11 -0.06
C VAL A 383 -4.85 -19.48 0.48
N PRO A 384 -4.02 -20.29 -0.18
CA PRO A 384 -3.60 -21.58 0.34
C PRO A 384 -2.96 -21.43 1.74
N ASN A 385 -3.17 -22.42 2.60
CA ASN A 385 -2.67 -22.42 3.98
C ASN A 385 -1.17 -22.76 4.09
N TRP A 386 -0.31 -22.01 3.38
CA TRP A 386 1.14 -22.18 3.33
C TRP A 386 1.77 -22.14 4.72
N ALA A 387 2.57 -23.16 5.07
CA ALA A 387 3.30 -23.19 6.33
C ALA A 387 4.40 -22.10 6.39
N SER A 388 4.48 -21.42 7.52
CA SER A 388 5.40 -20.30 7.69
C SER A 388 6.88 -20.70 7.82
N SER A 389 7.22 -21.99 7.94
CA SER A 389 8.61 -22.47 7.86
C SER A 389 9.27 -22.21 6.51
N GLU A 390 8.50 -22.30 5.41
CA GLU A 390 8.99 -22.20 4.04
C GLU A 390 8.32 -21.09 3.23
N HIS A 391 7.26 -20.49 3.75
CA HIS A 391 6.42 -19.52 3.06
C HIS A 391 6.15 -18.27 3.89
N ARG A 392 5.83 -17.17 3.21
CA ARG A 392 5.27 -15.94 3.78
C ARG A 392 4.09 -15.51 2.92
N ILE A 393 3.07 -14.94 3.53
CA ILE A 393 1.86 -14.51 2.85
C ILE A 393 1.63 -13.03 3.12
N SER A 394 1.41 -12.25 2.08
CA SER A 394 0.95 -10.87 2.18
C SER A 394 -0.32 -10.69 1.37
N LEU A 395 -1.31 -10.05 1.98
CA LEU A 395 -2.58 -9.73 1.35
C LEU A 395 -2.80 -8.22 1.33
N THR A 396 -3.35 -7.70 0.23
CA THR A 396 -3.69 -6.29 0.11
C THR A 396 -5.13 -6.12 -0.34
N PHE A 397 -5.92 -5.46 0.50
CA PHE A 397 -7.27 -5.03 0.17
C PHE A 397 -7.24 -3.64 -0.47
N ASN A 398 -8.19 -3.37 -1.36
CA ASN A 398 -8.39 -2.04 -1.88
C ASN A 398 -8.96 -1.10 -0.80
N ASP A 399 -8.70 0.20 -0.92
CA ASP A 399 -9.30 1.26 -0.08
C ASP A 399 -10.75 1.58 -0.44
N PHE A 400 -11.27 0.94 -1.48
CA PHE A 400 -12.64 1.08 -1.97
C PHE A 400 -13.27 -0.29 -2.16
N VAL A 401 -14.58 -0.36 -2.08
CA VAL A 401 -15.37 -1.54 -2.46
C VAL A 401 -16.08 -1.21 -3.77
N GLN A 402 -15.97 -2.10 -4.73
CA GLN A 402 -16.69 -1.99 -5.99
C GLN A 402 -18.16 -2.35 -5.75
N ASP A 403 -19.08 -1.50 -6.22
CA ASP A 403 -20.52 -1.74 -6.16
C ASP A 403 -20.99 -2.76 -7.20
#